data_32c6b0c00c90681640fdf5eb3b7acdd3
#
_entry.id   32c6b0c00c90681640fdf5eb3b7acdd3
#
_cell.length_a   1.000
_cell.length_b   1.000
_cell.length_c   1.000
_cell.angle_alpha   90.00
_cell.angle_beta   90.00
_cell.angle_gamma   90.00
#
_symmetry.space_group_name_H-M   'P 1'
#
loop_
_entity.id
_entity.type
_entity.pdbx_description
1 polymer ?
#
loop_
_entity_poly.entity_id
_entity_poly.type
_entity_poly.pdbx_seq_one_letter_code
_entity_poly.pdbx_strand_id
1 'polypeptide(L)'
;MTYKEWITRTAYRFGVTATDAELILANQAGLIPDPEAEVDVRTAKTALCKEFGSIIPLANVSEGGYSVSWNWEAIKFWYNQTCGELGITPANAPKVKNRSRIW
;
A
#
# COMPACT_ATOMS: atom_id res chain seq x y z
N MET A 1 -12.13 9.59 -13.32
CA MET A 1 -12.20 8.88 -12.03
C MET A 1 -11.44 9.67 -10.99
N THR A 2 -11.98 9.77 -9.80
CA THR A 2 -11.33 10.50 -8.71
C THR A 2 -10.35 9.62 -7.96
N TYR A 3 -9.47 10.24 -7.16
CA TYR A 3 -8.58 9.50 -6.26
C TYR A 3 -9.37 8.56 -5.36
N LYS A 4 -10.49 9.06 -4.82
CA LYS A 4 -11.33 8.26 -3.93
C LYS A 4 -11.82 7.01 -4.64
N GLU A 5 -12.29 7.15 -5.86
CA GLU A 5 -12.77 6.01 -6.63
C GLU A 5 -11.63 5.02 -6.92
N TRP A 6 -10.49 5.53 -7.34
CA TRP A 6 -9.36 4.67 -7.68
C TRP A 6 -8.87 3.88 -6.47
N ILE A 7 -8.68 4.57 -5.35
CA ILE A 7 -8.19 3.93 -4.12
C ILE A 7 -9.21 2.91 -3.64
N THR A 8 -10.49 3.28 -3.59
CA THR A 8 -11.54 2.39 -3.09
C THR A 8 -11.64 1.13 -3.94
N ARG A 9 -11.65 1.29 -5.25
CA ARG A 9 -11.80 0.15 -6.15
C ARG A 9 -10.56 -0.74 -6.15
N THR A 10 -9.38 -0.13 -6.12
CA THR A 10 -8.15 -0.90 -6.11
C THR A 10 -8.01 -1.68 -4.80
N ALA A 11 -8.27 -1.02 -3.68
CA ALA A 11 -8.17 -1.66 -2.37
C ALA A 11 -9.22 -2.77 -2.20
N TYR A 12 -10.37 -2.61 -2.80
CA TYR A 12 -11.43 -3.61 -2.71
C TYR A 12 -10.96 -4.97 -3.23
N ARG A 13 -10.07 -4.98 -4.20
CA ARG A 13 -9.52 -6.23 -4.75
C ARG A 13 -8.79 -7.05 -3.68
N PHE A 14 -8.33 -6.40 -2.64
CA PHE A 14 -7.57 -7.04 -1.57
C PHE A 14 -8.43 -7.28 -0.32
N GLY A 15 -9.74 -7.10 -0.44
CA GLY A 15 -10.63 -7.28 0.69
C GLY A 15 -10.74 -6.07 1.59
N VAL A 16 -10.19 -4.94 1.18
CA VAL A 16 -10.26 -3.70 1.97
C VAL A 16 -11.63 -3.07 1.74
N THR A 17 -12.34 -2.80 2.83
CA THR A 17 -13.69 -2.23 2.74
C THR A 17 -13.64 -0.76 2.38
N ALA A 18 -14.78 -0.21 1.98
CA ALA A 18 -14.88 1.22 1.67
C ALA A 18 -14.52 2.07 2.88
N THR A 19 -14.90 1.63 4.08
CA THR A 19 -14.59 2.36 5.30
C THR A 19 -13.09 2.41 5.54
N ASP A 20 -12.41 1.29 5.33
CA ASP A 20 -10.96 1.24 5.48
C ASP A 20 -10.27 2.04 4.39
N ALA A 21 -10.85 2.08 3.18
CA ALA A 21 -10.30 2.90 2.11
C ALA A 21 -10.36 4.39 2.47
N GLU A 22 -11.42 4.80 3.16
CA GLU A 22 -11.49 6.18 3.64
C GLU A 22 -10.37 6.51 4.61
N LEU A 23 -10.04 5.56 5.47
CA LEU A 23 -8.93 5.74 6.40
C LEU A 23 -7.61 5.87 5.65
N ILE A 24 -7.42 5.07 4.61
CA ILE A 24 -6.22 5.16 3.77
C ILE A 24 -6.10 6.56 3.17
N LEU A 25 -7.21 7.08 2.64
CA LEU A 25 -7.20 8.42 2.05
C LEU A 25 -6.85 9.48 3.09
N ALA A 26 -7.38 9.34 4.30
CA ALA A 26 -7.08 10.28 5.36
C ALA A 26 -5.61 10.24 5.75
N ASN A 27 -5.04 9.04 5.83
CA ASN A 27 -3.64 8.88 6.19
C ASN A 27 -2.71 9.41 5.11
N GLN A 28 -3.14 9.40 3.86
CA GLN A 28 -2.32 9.82 2.73
C GLN A 28 -2.69 11.20 2.22
N ALA A 29 -3.24 12.05 3.08
CA ALA A 29 -3.66 13.38 2.70
C ALA A 29 -2.50 14.24 2.19
N GLY A 30 -1.27 13.92 2.57
CA GLY A 30 -0.10 14.65 2.07
C GLY A 30 0.10 14.45 0.57
N LEU A 31 -0.23 13.27 0.05
CA LEU A 31 -0.13 12.98 -1.38
C LEU A 31 -1.43 13.21 -2.10
N ILE A 32 -2.54 13.03 -1.41
CA ILE A 32 -3.88 13.19 -1.99
C ILE A 32 -4.64 14.20 -1.14
N PRO A 33 -4.35 15.49 -1.32
CA PRO A 33 -5.05 16.50 -0.49
C PRO A 33 -6.53 16.64 -0.84
N ASP A 34 -6.91 16.25 -2.06
CA ASP A 34 -8.31 16.32 -2.48
C ASP A 34 -8.72 15.00 -3.10
N PRO A 35 -9.38 14.12 -2.32
CA PRO A 35 -9.81 12.82 -2.86
C PRO A 35 -10.79 12.90 -4.02
N GLU A 36 -11.45 14.04 -4.19
CA GLU A 36 -12.42 14.21 -5.27
C GLU A 36 -11.76 14.73 -6.55
N ALA A 37 -10.47 15.02 -6.52
CA ALA A 37 -9.76 15.49 -7.71
C ALA A 37 -9.56 14.33 -8.68
N GLU A 38 -9.32 14.66 -9.94
CA GLU A 38 -9.04 13.66 -10.96
C GLU A 38 -7.77 12.91 -10.60
N VAL A 39 -7.82 11.58 -10.72
CA VAL A 39 -6.72 10.74 -10.27
C VAL A 39 -5.51 10.86 -11.19
N ASP A 40 -4.35 11.01 -10.56
CA ASP A 40 -3.07 10.75 -11.19
C ASP A 40 -2.65 9.37 -10.69
N VAL A 41 -2.64 8.39 -11.59
CA VAL A 41 -2.47 6.99 -11.19
C VAL A 41 -1.15 6.75 -10.47
N ARG A 42 -0.08 7.41 -10.90
CA ARG A 42 1.21 7.24 -10.25
C ARG A 42 1.16 7.74 -8.80
N THR A 43 0.53 8.88 -8.58
CA THR A 43 0.37 9.42 -7.23
C THR A 43 -0.49 8.50 -6.37
N ALA A 44 -1.58 8.00 -6.94
CA ALA A 44 -2.46 7.08 -6.22
C ALA A 44 -1.75 5.78 -5.85
N LYS A 45 -0.97 5.23 -6.76
CA LYS A 45 -0.17 4.04 -6.48
C LYS A 45 0.84 4.31 -5.39
N THR A 46 1.50 5.46 -5.43
CA THR A 46 2.47 5.83 -4.40
C THR A 46 1.82 5.92 -3.03
N ALA A 47 0.66 6.54 -2.97
CA ALA A 47 -0.08 6.68 -1.71
C ALA A 47 -0.46 5.31 -1.15
N LEU A 48 -0.98 4.43 -1.99
CA LEU A 48 -1.39 3.10 -1.55
C LEU A 48 -0.18 2.27 -1.12
N CYS A 49 0.93 2.41 -1.83
CA CYS A 49 2.18 1.74 -1.44
C CYS A 49 2.67 2.22 -0.09
N LYS A 50 2.61 3.51 0.17
CA LYS A 50 3.02 4.04 1.48
C LYS A 50 2.14 3.49 2.59
N GLU A 51 0.85 3.40 2.35
CA GLU A 51 -0.06 2.87 3.35
C GLU A 51 0.22 1.40 3.62
N PHE A 52 0.26 0.58 2.58
CA PHE A 52 0.54 -0.84 2.76
C PHE A 52 1.93 -1.08 3.34
N GLY A 53 2.90 -0.28 2.94
CA GLY A 53 4.26 -0.40 3.45
C GLY A 53 4.36 -0.16 4.95
N SER A 54 3.48 0.67 5.50
CA SER A 54 3.48 0.91 6.92
C SER A 54 2.75 -0.19 7.69
N ILE A 55 1.84 -0.90 7.02
CA ILE A 55 1.01 -1.92 7.67
C ILE A 55 1.62 -3.32 7.56
N ILE A 56 2.25 -3.63 6.43
CA ILE A 56 2.77 -4.97 6.19
C ILE A 56 3.68 -5.48 7.31
N PRO A 57 4.67 -4.71 7.80
CA PRO A 57 5.50 -5.21 8.89
C PRO A 57 4.70 -5.49 10.16
N LEU A 58 3.69 -4.68 10.44
CA LEU A 58 2.86 -4.88 11.61
C LEU A 58 1.99 -6.12 11.47
N ALA A 59 1.48 -6.36 10.26
CA ALA A 59 0.66 -7.54 10.00
C ALA A 59 1.47 -8.82 10.15
N ASN A 60 2.73 -8.79 9.77
CA ASN A 60 3.61 -9.95 9.91
C ASN A 60 3.90 -10.26 11.37
N VAL A 61 3.96 -9.25 12.21
CA VAL A 61 4.28 -9.42 13.63
C VAL A 61 3.03 -9.75 14.43
N SER A 62 1.93 -9.12 14.10
CA SER A 62 0.73 -9.15 14.90
C SER A 62 -0.41 -9.75 14.08
N GLU A 63 -0.26 -11.00 13.74
CA GLU A 63 -1.11 -11.67 12.76
C GLU A 63 -2.59 -11.52 13.03
N GLY A 64 -2.99 -11.45 14.27
CA GLY A 64 -4.40 -11.30 14.59
C GLY A 64 -4.80 -9.86 14.81
N GLY A 65 -3.88 -8.93 14.71
CA GLY A 65 -4.12 -7.56 15.12
C GLY A 65 -4.72 -6.68 14.05
N TYR A 66 -4.67 -7.09 12.81
CA TYR A 66 -5.14 -6.26 11.73
C TYR A 66 -6.17 -6.97 10.91
N SER A 67 -6.84 -6.23 10.06
CA SER A 67 -7.90 -6.68 9.18
C SER A 67 -7.65 -8.06 8.62
N VAL A 68 -8.07 -9.06 9.38
CA VAL A 68 -7.83 -10.45 8.99
C VAL A 68 -8.55 -10.80 7.71
N SER A 69 -9.54 -10.00 7.32
CA SER A 69 -10.26 -10.23 6.08
C SER A 69 -9.49 -9.77 4.85
N TRP A 70 -8.40 -9.02 5.02
CA TRP A 70 -7.63 -8.55 3.88
C TRP A 70 -6.79 -9.68 3.32
N ASN A 71 -6.64 -9.69 2.00
CA ASN A 71 -5.80 -10.69 1.32
C ASN A 71 -4.35 -10.21 1.33
N TRP A 72 -3.64 -10.55 2.41
CA TRP A 72 -2.28 -10.05 2.61
C TRP A 72 -1.28 -10.57 1.59
N GLU A 73 -1.49 -11.78 1.08
CA GLU A 73 -0.60 -12.29 0.04
C GLU A 73 -0.70 -11.49 -1.24
N ALA A 74 -1.93 -11.20 -1.65
CA ALA A 74 -2.14 -10.38 -2.83
C ALA A 74 -1.62 -8.96 -2.62
N ILE A 75 -1.81 -8.41 -1.42
CA ILE A 75 -1.31 -7.09 -1.09
C ILE A 75 0.21 -7.05 -1.20
N LYS A 76 0.90 -8.03 -0.63
CA LYS A 76 2.36 -8.06 -0.67
C LYS A 76 2.87 -8.20 -2.09
N PHE A 77 2.23 -9.04 -2.88
CA PHE A 77 2.62 -9.22 -4.28
C PHE A 77 2.46 -7.92 -5.06
N TRP A 78 1.31 -7.30 -4.94
CA TRP A 78 1.03 -6.03 -5.61
C TRP A 78 2.00 -4.94 -5.14
N TYR A 79 2.23 -4.90 -3.84
CA TYR A 79 3.11 -3.90 -3.23
C TYR A 79 4.53 -4.02 -3.78
N ASN A 80 5.08 -5.24 -3.80
CA ASN A 80 6.44 -5.43 -4.30
C ASN A 80 6.55 -5.08 -5.78
N GLN A 81 5.58 -5.48 -6.58
CA GLN A 81 5.57 -5.15 -8.00
C GLN A 81 5.48 -3.64 -8.22
N THR A 82 4.59 -3.00 -7.49
CA THR A 82 4.35 -1.58 -7.67
C THR A 82 5.52 -0.75 -7.17
N CYS A 83 6.15 -1.18 -6.08
CA CYS A 83 7.37 -0.51 -5.61
C CYS A 83 8.47 -0.56 -6.66
N GLY A 84 8.64 -1.71 -7.32
CA GLY A 84 9.60 -1.80 -8.41
C GLY A 84 9.27 -0.86 -9.56
N GLU A 85 7.99 -0.77 -9.89
CA GLU A 85 7.51 0.11 -10.94
C GLU A 85 7.77 1.58 -10.61
N LEU A 86 7.60 1.94 -9.34
CA LEU A 86 7.76 3.32 -8.89
C LEU A 86 9.18 3.67 -8.46
N GLY A 87 10.06 2.69 -8.39
CA GLY A 87 11.42 2.92 -7.93
C GLY A 87 11.54 3.09 -6.43
N ILE A 88 10.62 2.49 -5.67
CA ILE A 88 10.59 2.59 -4.21
C ILE A 88 11.12 1.30 -3.62
N THR A 89 11.93 1.40 -2.56
CA THR A 89 12.41 0.21 -1.85
C THR A 89 11.28 -0.34 -0.98
N PRO A 90 10.86 -1.60 -1.17
CA PRO A 90 9.78 -2.16 -0.37
C PRO A 90 10.15 -2.29 1.10
N ALA A 91 9.17 -2.04 1.97
CA ALA A 91 9.40 -2.15 3.41
C ALA A 91 9.66 -3.59 3.85
N ASN A 92 9.17 -4.56 3.10
CA ASN A 92 9.35 -5.98 3.44
C ASN A 92 10.47 -6.64 2.66
N ALA A 93 11.32 -5.84 1.97
CA ALA A 93 12.46 -6.38 1.23
C ALA A 93 13.51 -6.88 2.21
N PRO A 94 14.26 -7.94 1.86
CA PRO A 94 15.38 -8.36 2.69
C PRO A 94 16.42 -7.25 2.78
N LYS A 95 17.00 -7.17 3.92
CA LYS A 95 18.09 -6.21 4.06
C LYS A 95 19.31 -6.76 3.43
N VAL A 96 19.97 -6.39 2.69
CA VAL A 96 21.01 -7.09 2.04
C VAL A 96 22.37 -6.81 2.19
N LYS A 97 21.86 -6.89 2.43
CA LYS A 97 22.48 -6.88 2.23
C LYS A 97 23.49 -6.77 2.17
N ASN A 98 23.18 -6.79 2.57
CA ASN A 98 23.84 -6.77 2.50
C ASN A 98 24.72 -7.07 2.17
N ARG A 99 24.63 -7.41 1.96
CA ARG A 99 25.25 -7.84 1.56
C ARG A 99 26.08 -8.07 1.05
N SER A 100 26.14 -8.09 1.00
CA SER A 100 26.69 -8.45 0.47
C SER A 100 27.55 -8.53 0.35
N ARG A 101 27.58 -8.54 0.64
CA ARG A 101 28.29 -8.76 0.50
C ARG A 101 29.12 -9.25 0.47
N ILE A 102 28.98 -9.36 0.74
CA ILE A 102 29.51 -9.96 0.74
C ILE A 102 30.09 -10.48 0.57
N TRP A 103 30.23 -10.72 0.53
CA TRP A 103 30.62 -11.46 0.31
C TRP A 103 31.35 -11.80 0.11
#